data_b7bcef7a4cbed1e3907985fce48ceb44
#
_entry.id   b7bcef7a4cbed1e3907985fce48ceb44
#
_cell.length_a   1.000
_cell.length_b   1.000
_cell.length_c   1.000
_cell.angle_alpha   90.00
_cell.angle_beta   90.00
_cell.angle_gamma   90.00
#
_symmetry.space_group_name_H-M   'P 1'
#
loop_
_entity.id
_entity.type
_entity.pdbx_description
1 polymer ?
#
loop_
_entity_poly.entity_id
_entity_poly.type
_entity_poly.pdbx_seq_one_letter_code
_entity_poly.pdbx_strand_id
1 'polypeptide(L)'
;GLDGLMRARGNDLIGIVNGIDYEDFNPGTNENLAAPYTVENFRKEKVKNKKALQKELGLPVDEKKFTIGVVSRLTDQKGFDLIAHVMEEICEDDVQLVVLGTGEEKYENLFRHYDWKYPARVSAQMKYSEPLSHRIYAGGDAFLMPSLFEPCGLSQLMALRYGTLPIVRETGGLKDTHQTLLSADNSSKLGLSSFISR
;
A
#
# COMPACT_ATOMS: atom_id res chain seq x y z
N GLY A 1 -21.54 18.65 -10.64
CA GLY A 1 -21.79 17.73 -9.57
C GLY A 1 -22.71 18.27 -8.48
N LEU A 2 -22.72 17.60 -7.34
CA LEU A 2 -23.55 17.97 -6.20
C LEU A 2 -22.85 18.95 -5.23
N ASP A 3 -21.67 19.45 -5.60
CA ASP A 3 -20.82 20.28 -4.74
C ASP A 3 -21.51 21.55 -4.24
N GLY A 4 -22.29 22.21 -5.09
CA GLY A 4 -23.09 23.39 -4.70
C GLY A 4 -24.16 23.04 -3.66
N LEU A 5 -24.86 21.92 -3.84
CA LEU A 5 -25.86 21.45 -2.88
C LEU A 5 -25.22 21.06 -1.53
N MET A 6 -24.10 20.36 -1.59
CA MET A 6 -23.36 19.95 -0.38
C MET A 6 -22.86 21.16 0.41
N ARG A 7 -22.32 22.18 -0.27
CA ARG A 7 -21.90 23.44 0.36
C ARG A 7 -23.06 24.17 1.01
N ALA A 8 -24.22 24.25 0.31
CA ALA A 8 -25.43 24.91 0.84
C ALA A 8 -25.96 24.21 2.10
N ARG A 9 -25.72 22.93 2.27
CA ARG A 9 -26.15 22.11 3.41
C ARG A 9 -24.99 21.76 4.38
N GLY A 10 -23.88 22.47 4.30
CA GLY A 10 -22.67 22.16 5.08
C GLY A 10 -22.89 22.00 6.59
N ASN A 11 -23.82 22.78 7.16
CA ASN A 11 -24.16 22.67 8.59
C ASN A 11 -24.99 21.44 8.94
N ASP A 12 -25.60 20.78 7.95
CA ASP A 12 -26.42 19.58 8.12
C ASP A 12 -25.68 18.30 7.74
N LEU A 13 -24.43 18.41 7.31
CA LEU A 13 -23.63 17.29 6.82
C LEU A 13 -22.66 16.80 7.93
N ILE A 14 -22.71 15.50 8.18
CA ILE A 14 -21.76 14.81 9.04
C ILE A 14 -21.03 13.77 8.20
N GLY A 15 -19.70 13.84 8.14
CA GLY A 15 -18.86 12.84 7.49
C GLY A 15 -18.51 11.70 8.46
N ILE A 16 -18.71 10.47 8.01
CA ILE A 16 -18.30 9.27 8.76
C ILE A 16 -17.39 8.45 7.83
N VAL A 17 -16.11 8.31 8.19
CA VAL A 17 -15.16 7.47 7.46
C VAL A 17 -15.41 5.99 7.78
N ASN A 18 -15.22 5.14 6.77
CA ASN A 18 -15.30 3.70 6.96
C ASN A 18 -14.14 3.20 7.85
N GLY A 19 -14.43 2.20 8.67
CA GLY A 19 -13.42 1.37 9.32
C GLY A 19 -13.08 0.14 8.50
N ILE A 20 -12.18 -0.69 9.02
CA ILE A 20 -11.89 -2.03 8.50
C ILE A 20 -12.39 -3.09 9.47
N ASP A 21 -12.70 -4.27 8.97
CA ASP A 21 -13.02 -5.42 9.79
C ASP A 21 -11.73 -5.95 10.46
N TYR A 22 -11.70 -5.93 11.79
CA TYR A 22 -10.54 -6.39 12.56
C TYR A 22 -10.44 -7.91 12.69
N GLU A 23 -11.48 -8.66 12.35
CA GLU A 23 -11.44 -10.11 12.30
C GLU A 23 -10.82 -10.56 10.97
N ASP A 24 -11.33 -10.04 9.84
CA ASP A 24 -10.81 -10.34 8.50
C ASP A 24 -9.37 -9.84 8.31
N PHE A 25 -9.06 -8.63 8.79
CA PHE A 25 -7.73 -8.02 8.70
C PHE A 25 -6.93 -8.18 10.00
N ASN A 26 -6.82 -9.42 10.51
CA ASN A 26 -6.07 -9.75 11.70
C ASN A 26 -4.79 -10.56 11.36
N PRO A 27 -3.59 -9.95 11.46
CA PRO A 27 -2.35 -10.69 11.17
C PRO A 27 -2.07 -11.84 12.14
N GLY A 28 -2.71 -11.88 13.31
CA GLY A 28 -2.56 -12.95 14.29
C GLY A 28 -3.33 -14.22 13.97
N THR A 29 -4.41 -14.13 13.22
CA THR A 29 -5.32 -15.25 12.90
C THR A 29 -5.49 -15.51 11.42
N ASN A 30 -4.88 -14.69 10.54
CA ASN A 30 -5.06 -14.81 9.10
C ASN A 30 -4.31 -16.04 8.54
N GLU A 31 -5.06 -17.01 8.07
CA GLU A 31 -4.54 -18.27 7.52
C GLU A 31 -3.79 -18.11 6.18
N ASN A 32 -3.91 -16.96 5.52
CA ASN A 32 -3.17 -16.68 4.29
C ASN A 32 -1.70 -16.33 4.53
N LEU A 33 -1.29 -16.07 5.77
CA LEU A 33 0.06 -15.68 6.11
C LEU A 33 0.98 -16.87 6.31
N ALA A 34 2.22 -16.76 5.86
CA ALA A 34 3.25 -17.75 6.12
C ALA A 34 3.63 -17.83 7.61
N ALA A 35 3.52 -16.71 8.32
CA ALA A 35 3.79 -16.60 9.74
C ALA A 35 2.83 -15.56 10.36
N PRO A 36 1.73 -15.99 10.99
CA PRO A 36 0.87 -15.09 11.75
C PRO A 36 1.63 -14.37 12.87
N TYR A 37 1.22 -13.13 13.19
CA TYR A 37 1.94 -12.32 14.17
C TYR A 37 1.04 -11.35 14.94
N THR A 38 1.55 -10.95 16.10
CA THR A 38 0.97 -9.93 16.98
C THR A 38 1.93 -8.76 17.15
N VAL A 39 1.56 -7.76 17.95
CA VAL A 39 2.41 -6.59 18.25
C VAL A 39 3.73 -7.01 18.91
N GLU A 40 3.75 -8.09 19.70
CA GLU A 40 4.93 -8.53 20.43
C GLU A 40 6.00 -9.16 19.55
N ASN A 41 5.59 -9.79 18.42
CA ASN A 41 6.52 -10.57 17.59
C ASN A 41 6.61 -10.11 16.12
N PHE A 42 5.88 -9.05 15.73
CA PHE A 42 5.74 -8.62 14.34
C PHE A 42 7.07 -8.41 13.63
N ARG A 43 8.07 -7.85 14.30
CA ARG A 43 9.39 -7.56 13.68
C ARG A 43 10.03 -8.82 13.09
N LYS A 44 9.96 -9.93 13.83
CA LYS A 44 10.51 -11.23 13.41
C LYS A 44 9.62 -11.93 12.37
N GLU A 45 8.32 -11.93 12.61
CA GLU A 45 7.40 -12.69 11.78
C GLU A 45 7.11 -11.99 10.43
N LYS A 46 7.14 -10.65 10.36
CA LYS A 46 7.07 -9.91 9.08
C LYS A 46 8.23 -10.27 8.15
N VAL A 47 9.42 -10.51 8.69
CA VAL A 47 10.57 -10.96 7.88
C VAL A 47 10.29 -12.31 7.23
N LYS A 48 9.65 -13.24 7.94
CA LYS A 48 9.25 -14.53 7.35
C LYS A 48 8.19 -14.37 6.26
N ASN A 49 7.19 -13.50 6.50
CA ASN A 49 6.17 -13.18 5.51
C ASN A 49 6.77 -12.52 4.26
N LYS A 50 7.73 -11.60 4.43
CA LYS A 50 8.47 -10.99 3.30
C LYS A 50 9.17 -12.05 2.46
N LYS A 51 9.96 -12.93 3.09
CA LYS A 51 10.67 -14.01 2.38
C LYS A 51 9.71 -14.97 1.66
N ALA A 52 8.57 -15.28 2.28
CA ALA A 52 7.54 -16.12 1.66
C ALA A 52 6.92 -15.43 0.44
N LEU A 53 6.59 -14.14 0.56
CA LEU A 53 6.06 -13.32 -0.54
C LEU A 53 7.05 -13.23 -1.71
N GLN A 54 8.32 -12.91 -1.43
CA GLN A 54 9.37 -12.85 -2.44
C GLN A 54 9.51 -14.18 -3.18
N LYS A 55 9.55 -15.30 -2.44
CA LYS A 55 9.63 -16.64 -3.02
C LYS A 55 8.42 -17.00 -3.88
N GLU A 56 7.21 -16.70 -3.40
CA GLU A 56 5.96 -16.96 -4.13
C GLU A 56 5.93 -16.21 -5.47
N LEU A 57 6.42 -14.98 -5.47
CA LEU A 57 6.38 -14.09 -6.63
C LEU A 57 7.61 -14.19 -7.54
N GLY A 58 8.54 -15.10 -7.25
CA GLY A 58 9.75 -15.29 -8.05
C GLY A 58 10.79 -14.18 -7.90
N LEU A 59 10.64 -13.31 -6.91
CA LEU A 59 11.62 -12.28 -6.59
C LEU A 59 12.82 -12.87 -5.82
N PRO A 60 14.02 -12.28 -5.93
CA PRO A 60 15.14 -12.64 -5.07
C PRO A 60 14.78 -12.53 -3.59
N VAL A 61 15.01 -13.62 -2.84
CA VAL A 61 14.70 -13.69 -1.40
C VAL A 61 15.78 -13.00 -0.61
N ASP A 62 15.48 -11.79 -0.13
CA ASP A 62 16.40 -10.99 0.70
C ASP A 62 15.60 -10.19 1.72
N GLU A 63 15.81 -10.43 3.01
CA GLU A 63 15.12 -9.72 4.09
C GLU A 63 15.44 -8.24 4.16
N LYS A 64 16.61 -7.84 3.65
CA LYS A 64 17.09 -6.45 3.66
C LYS A 64 16.52 -5.61 2.51
N LYS A 65 16.03 -6.26 1.45
CA LYS A 65 15.39 -5.56 0.34
C LYS A 65 14.14 -4.81 0.81
N PHE A 66 14.09 -3.52 0.52
CA PHE A 66 12.90 -2.72 0.80
C PHE A 66 11.79 -3.10 -0.19
N THR A 67 10.69 -3.64 0.32
CA THR A 67 9.60 -4.16 -0.50
C THR A 67 8.40 -3.22 -0.42
N ILE A 68 7.99 -2.67 -1.56
CA ILE A 68 6.85 -1.78 -1.71
C ILE A 68 5.68 -2.57 -2.30
N GLY A 69 4.54 -2.57 -1.60
CA GLY A 69 3.30 -3.17 -2.06
C GLY A 69 2.35 -2.15 -2.67
N VAL A 70 1.63 -2.56 -3.71
CA VAL A 70 0.50 -1.85 -4.31
C VAL A 70 -0.65 -2.83 -4.48
N VAL A 71 -1.81 -2.55 -3.90
CA VAL A 71 -3.04 -3.35 -4.07
C VAL A 71 -4.17 -2.38 -4.42
N SER A 72 -4.58 -2.35 -5.68
CA SER A 72 -5.57 -1.37 -6.14
C SER A 72 -6.18 -1.73 -7.49
N ARG A 73 -7.29 -1.08 -7.82
CA ARG A 73 -7.73 -0.96 -9.22
C ARG A 73 -6.77 -0.04 -9.98
N LEU A 74 -6.30 -0.46 -11.13
CA LEU A 74 -5.32 0.28 -11.92
C LEU A 74 -6.03 1.34 -12.80
N THR A 75 -6.33 2.50 -12.22
CA THR A 75 -7.06 3.59 -12.87
C THR A 75 -6.37 4.93 -12.64
N ASP A 76 -6.66 5.93 -13.48
CA ASP A 76 -6.12 7.29 -13.34
C ASP A 76 -6.40 7.88 -11.94
N GLN A 77 -7.59 7.61 -11.38
CA GLN A 77 -7.95 8.05 -10.03
C GLN A 77 -6.94 7.61 -8.96
N LYS A 78 -6.30 6.46 -9.15
CA LYS A 78 -5.34 5.88 -8.20
C LYS A 78 -3.92 6.40 -8.34
N GLY A 79 -3.70 7.36 -9.26
CA GLY A 79 -2.42 8.06 -9.41
C GLY A 79 -1.32 7.21 -10.05
N PHE A 80 -1.69 6.23 -10.88
CA PHE A 80 -0.71 5.37 -11.55
C PHE A 80 0.08 6.09 -12.64
N ASP A 81 -0.39 7.24 -13.11
CA ASP A 81 0.38 8.17 -13.95
C ASP A 81 1.63 8.69 -13.23
N LEU A 82 1.54 8.98 -11.93
CA LEU A 82 2.70 9.37 -11.11
C LEU A 82 3.69 8.22 -10.97
N ILE A 83 3.20 7.00 -10.72
CA ILE A 83 4.06 5.82 -10.64
C ILE A 83 4.74 5.58 -11.98
N ALA A 84 3.99 5.66 -13.09
CA ALA A 84 4.53 5.49 -14.43
C ALA A 84 5.70 6.44 -14.73
N HIS A 85 5.60 7.67 -14.24
CA HIS A 85 6.62 8.70 -14.43
C HIS A 85 7.95 8.37 -13.73
N VAL A 86 7.90 7.67 -12.59
CA VAL A 86 9.10 7.37 -11.77
C VAL A 86 9.50 5.88 -11.78
N MET A 87 8.91 5.07 -12.66
CA MET A 87 9.15 3.61 -12.66
C MET A 87 10.61 3.24 -12.92
N GLU A 88 11.31 3.95 -13.82
CA GLU A 88 12.73 3.69 -14.06
C GLU A 88 13.56 3.97 -12.81
N GLU A 89 13.32 5.11 -12.14
CA GLU A 89 14.02 5.48 -10.91
C GLU A 89 13.75 4.45 -9.79
N ILE A 90 12.49 4.01 -9.62
CA ILE A 90 12.14 2.94 -8.67
C ILE A 90 12.91 1.65 -8.99
N CYS A 91 13.05 1.31 -10.29
CA CYS A 91 13.75 0.10 -10.70
C CYS A 91 15.28 0.21 -10.64
N GLU A 92 15.85 1.41 -10.64
CA GLU A 92 17.28 1.64 -10.43
C GLU A 92 17.68 1.54 -8.96
N ASP A 93 16.76 1.88 -8.04
CA ASP A 93 16.95 1.77 -6.61
C ASP A 93 16.99 0.31 -6.12
N ASP A 94 17.55 0.08 -4.94
CA ASP A 94 17.64 -1.25 -4.32
C ASP A 94 16.34 -1.67 -3.61
N VAL A 95 15.23 -1.61 -4.35
CA VAL A 95 13.88 -1.92 -3.87
C VAL A 95 13.21 -3.04 -4.68
N GLN A 96 12.17 -3.61 -4.14
CA GLN A 96 11.25 -4.50 -4.84
C GLN A 96 9.86 -3.88 -4.84
N LEU A 97 9.20 -3.87 -6.00
CA LEU A 97 7.82 -3.39 -6.18
C LEU A 97 6.91 -4.57 -6.52
N VAL A 98 5.89 -4.77 -5.71
CA VAL A 98 4.85 -5.79 -5.92
C VAL A 98 3.53 -5.08 -6.21
N VAL A 99 2.96 -5.31 -7.40
CA VAL A 99 1.70 -4.71 -7.82
C VAL A 99 0.65 -5.79 -7.99
N LEU A 100 -0.46 -5.68 -7.27
CA LEU A 100 -1.63 -6.54 -7.39
C LEU A 100 -2.85 -5.71 -7.78
N GLY A 101 -3.47 -6.05 -8.89
CA GLY A 101 -4.70 -5.39 -9.33
C GLY A 101 -4.99 -5.57 -10.81
N THR A 102 -6.15 -5.08 -11.22
CA THR A 102 -6.57 -5.01 -12.61
C THR A 102 -7.19 -3.65 -12.90
N GLY A 103 -7.25 -3.24 -14.15
CA GLY A 103 -7.87 -1.97 -14.50
C GLY A 103 -7.65 -1.55 -15.94
N GLU A 104 -7.19 -0.33 -16.16
CA GLU A 104 -6.93 0.21 -17.47
C GLU A 104 -5.73 -0.49 -18.12
N GLU A 105 -5.89 -0.92 -19.36
CA GLU A 105 -4.90 -1.69 -20.12
C GLU A 105 -3.52 -1.00 -20.17
N LYS A 106 -3.50 0.32 -20.25
CA LYS A 106 -2.24 1.10 -20.26
C LYS A 106 -1.40 0.85 -19.02
N TYR A 107 -2.03 0.73 -17.83
CA TYR A 107 -1.33 0.48 -16.58
C TYR A 107 -0.97 -1.00 -16.40
N GLU A 108 -1.87 -1.91 -16.81
CA GLU A 108 -1.53 -3.33 -16.80
C GLU A 108 -0.33 -3.62 -17.71
N ASN A 109 -0.29 -3.05 -18.92
CA ASN A 109 0.82 -3.19 -19.85
C ASN A 109 2.11 -2.54 -19.32
N LEU A 110 2.01 -1.38 -18.68
CA LEU A 110 3.14 -0.74 -18.01
C LEU A 110 3.79 -1.70 -17.00
N PHE A 111 3.02 -2.24 -16.05
CA PHE A 111 3.58 -3.11 -15.02
C PHE A 111 4.07 -4.45 -15.56
N ARG A 112 3.39 -5.06 -16.55
CA ARG A 112 3.90 -6.25 -17.26
C ARG A 112 5.24 -5.98 -17.95
N HIS A 113 5.39 -4.80 -18.56
CA HIS A 113 6.66 -4.40 -19.18
C HIS A 113 7.80 -4.32 -18.15
N TYR A 114 7.56 -3.68 -17.00
CA TYR A 114 8.57 -3.54 -15.96
C TYR A 114 8.88 -4.86 -15.24
N ASP A 115 7.90 -5.73 -15.05
CA ASP A 115 8.09 -7.10 -14.56
C ASP A 115 9.01 -7.91 -15.49
N TRP A 116 8.76 -7.82 -16.80
CA TRP A 116 9.63 -8.44 -17.81
C TRP A 116 11.03 -7.82 -17.84
N LYS A 117 11.13 -6.49 -17.79
CA LYS A 117 12.41 -5.76 -17.88
C LYS A 117 13.27 -5.91 -16.63
N TYR A 118 12.63 -5.95 -15.46
CA TYR A 118 13.29 -5.99 -14.15
C TYR A 118 12.75 -7.12 -13.27
N PRO A 119 12.87 -8.42 -13.69
CA PRO A 119 12.22 -9.54 -13.00
C PRO A 119 12.73 -9.79 -11.56
N ALA A 120 13.89 -9.23 -11.21
CA ALA A 120 14.42 -9.29 -9.86
C ALA A 120 13.90 -8.17 -8.94
N ARG A 121 13.16 -7.19 -9.48
CA ARG A 121 12.74 -5.98 -8.77
C ARG A 121 11.25 -5.72 -8.82
N VAL A 122 10.56 -6.13 -9.87
CA VAL A 122 9.13 -5.90 -10.05
C VAL A 122 8.41 -7.23 -10.16
N SER A 123 7.26 -7.34 -9.51
CA SER A 123 6.31 -8.44 -9.72
C SER A 123 4.92 -7.86 -9.97
N ALA A 124 4.41 -8.07 -11.19
CA ALA A 124 3.13 -7.55 -11.66
C ALA A 124 2.07 -8.65 -11.67
N GLN A 125 1.21 -8.65 -10.69
CA GLN A 125 0.11 -9.61 -10.51
C GLN A 125 -1.19 -9.00 -11.02
N MET A 126 -1.42 -9.08 -12.34
CA MET A 126 -2.58 -8.47 -13.00
C MET A 126 -3.83 -9.36 -12.82
N LYS A 127 -4.30 -9.45 -11.58
CA LYS A 127 -5.46 -10.26 -11.15
C LYS A 127 -6.08 -9.69 -9.87
N TYR A 128 -7.29 -10.13 -9.56
CA TYR A 128 -7.86 -10.00 -8.22
C TYR A 128 -7.45 -11.21 -7.38
N SER A 129 -6.94 -10.98 -6.19
CA SER A 129 -6.62 -12.05 -5.23
C SER A 129 -6.58 -11.49 -3.81
N GLU A 130 -7.61 -11.75 -3.05
CA GLU A 130 -7.68 -11.37 -1.64
C GLU A 130 -6.58 -12.06 -0.80
N PRO A 131 -6.33 -13.38 -0.92
CA PRO A 131 -5.24 -14.01 -0.20
C PRO A 131 -3.87 -13.39 -0.48
N LEU A 132 -3.59 -13.01 -1.73
CA LEU A 132 -2.32 -12.35 -2.06
C LEU A 132 -2.26 -10.92 -1.50
N SER A 133 -3.39 -10.20 -1.43
CA SER A 133 -3.41 -8.86 -0.82
C SER A 133 -2.99 -8.89 0.64
N HIS A 134 -3.47 -9.85 1.42
CA HIS A 134 -3.06 -10.05 2.81
C HIS A 134 -1.55 -10.35 2.93
N ARG A 135 -1.00 -11.18 2.03
CA ARG A 135 0.43 -11.47 2.00
C ARG A 135 1.27 -10.25 1.63
N ILE A 136 0.78 -9.39 0.72
CA ILE A 136 1.43 -8.12 0.37
C ILE A 136 1.43 -7.17 1.57
N TYR A 137 0.30 -7.02 2.27
CA TYR A 137 0.25 -6.21 3.50
C TYR A 137 1.21 -6.76 4.58
N ALA A 138 1.28 -8.08 4.75
CA ALA A 138 2.14 -8.68 5.77
C ALA A 138 3.62 -8.68 5.41
N GLY A 139 3.98 -8.85 4.13
CA GLY A 139 5.36 -8.97 3.66
C GLY A 139 6.00 -7.66 3.22
N GLY A 140 5.20 -6.61 2.94
CA GLY A 140 5.70 -5.31 2.54
C GLY A 140 6.35 -4.53 3.69
N ASP A 141 7.30 -3.65 3.37
CA ASP A 141 7.81 -2.61 4.27
C ASP A 141 6.97 -1.35 4.13
N ALA A 142 6.61 -1.01 2.90
CA ALA A 142 5.76 0.12 2.58
C ALA A 142 4.60 -0.28 1.66
N PHE A 143 3.54 0.51 1.69
CA PHE A 143 2.36 0.37 0.86
C PHE A 143 2.10 1.69 0.13
N LEU A 144 2.17 1.67 -1.21
CA LEU A 144 2.12 2.86 -2.04
C LEU A 144 0.70 3.13 -2.54
N MET A 145 0.19 4.34 -2.28
CA MET A 145 -1.18 4.75 -2.58
C MET A 145 -1.23 6.23 -3.01
N PRO A 146 -0.73 6.59 -4.24
CA PRO A 146 -0.60 7.97 -4.69
C PRO A 146 -1.90 8.54 -5.27
N SER A 147 -3.07 8.10 -4.78
CA SER A 147 -4.38 8.43 -5.31
C SER A 147 -4.60 9.94 -5.48
N LEU A 148 -5.18 10.35 -6.61
CA LEU A 148 -5.58 11.73 -6.86
C LEU A 148 -6.65 12.19 -5.89
N PHE A 149 -7.59 11.30 -5.58
CA PHE A 149 -8.56 11.47 -4.51
C PHE A 149 -8.98 10.12 -3.95
N GLU A 150 -9.25 10.09 -2.63
CA GLU A 150 -9.63 8.89 -1.91
C GLU A 150 -10.61 9.27 -0.80
N PRO A 151 -11.87 8.81 -0.85
CA PRO A 151 -12.85 9.18 0.17
C PRO A 151 -12.52 8.70 1.58
N CYS A 152 -12.04 7.46 1.72
CA CYS A 152 -11.75 6.82 3.02
C CYS A 152 -10.33 6.25 3.12
N GLY A 153 -9.82 5.62 2.05
CA GLY A 153 -8.49 5.01 2.06
C GLY A 153 -8.41 3.70 2.85
N LEU A 154 -9.31 2.75 2.59
CA LEU A 154 -9.35 1.48 3.33
C LEU A 154 -8.05 0.70 3.22
N SER A 155 -7.44 0.61 2.04
CA SER A 155 -6.21 -0.16 1.82
C SER A 155 -5.04 0.33 2.67
N GLN A 156 -4.95 1.63 2.97
CA GLN A 156 -3.94 2.15 3.88
C GLN A 156 -4.19 1.73 5.34
N LEU A 157 -5.47 1.67 5.76
CA LEU A 157 -5.83 1.19 7.10
C LEU A 157 -5.50 -0.30 7.24
N MET A 158 -5.76 -1.08 6.19
CA MET A 158 -5.36 -2.49 6.12
C MET A 158 -3.84 -2.63 6.20
N ALA A 159 -3.07 -1.86 5.41
CA ALA A 159 -1.61 -1.87 5.48
C ALA A 159 -1.08 -1.54 6.88
N LEU A 160 -1.62 -0.49 7.51
CA LEU A 160 -1.27 -0.12 8.89
C LEU A 160 -1.59 -1.23 9.88
N ARG A 161 -2.74 -1.90 9.75
CA ARG A 161 -3.12 -3.04 10.60
C ARG A 161 -2.11 -4.17 10.54
N TYR A 162 -1.45 -4.34 9.38
CA TYR A 162 -0.37 -5.31 9.18
C TYR A 162 1.03 -4.76 9.49
N GLY A 163 1.13 -3.54 10.04
CA GLY A 163 2.41 -2.90 10.36
C GLY A 163 3.25 -2.55 9.13
N THR A 164 2.59 -2.28 8.00
CA THR A 164 3.20 -1.83 6.74
C THR A 164 2.92 -0.35 6.57
N LEU A 165 3.97 0.46 6.35
CA LEU A 165 3.88 1.90 6.34
C LEU A 165 3.27 2.42 5.04
N PRO A 166 2.13 3.12 5.05
CA PRO A 166 1.56 3.68 3.83
C PRO A 166 2.34 4.92 3.39
N ILE A 167 2.62 4.96 2.08
CA ILE A 167 3.11 6.14 1.35
C ILE A 167 1.93 6.66 0.55
N VAL A 168 1.38 7.80 0.94
CA VAL A 168 0.13 8.32 0.39
C VAL A 168 0.26 9.77 -0.06
N ARG A 169 -0.61 10.18 -0.98
CA ARG A 169 -0.80 11.59 -1.29
C ARG A 169 -1.71 12.23 -0.24
N GLU A 170 -1.39 13.45 0.18
CA GLU A 170 -2.17 14.21 1.14
C GLU A 170 -3.48 14.71 0.50
N THR A 171 -4.50 13.85 0.44
CA THR A 171 -5.81 14.14 -0.16
C THR A 171 -6.94 13.38 0.54
N GLY A 172 -8.11 14.00 0.71
CA GLY A 172 -9.34 13.39 1.23
C GLY A 172 -9.13 12.53 2.48
N GLY A 173 -9.71 11.35 2.50
CA GLY A 173 -9.62 10.40 3.61
C GLY A 173 -8.19 9.92 3.89
N LEU A 174 -7.27 10.01 2.93
CA LEU A 174 -5.86 9.72 3.16
C LEU A 174 -5.24 10.73 4.13
N LYS A 175 -5.56 12.02 3.96
CA LYS A 175 -5.13 13.08 4.88
C LYS A 175 -5.79 12.96 6.25
N ASP A 176 -7.11 12.69 6.27
CA ASP A 176 -7.89 12.70 7.51
C ASP A 176 -7.52 11.55 8.47
N THR A 177 -7.01 10.44 7.92
CA THR A 177 -6.64 9.24 8.68
C THR A 177 -5.15 9.14 9.00
N HIS A 178 -4.32 10.07 8.49
CA HIS A 178 -2.90 10.15 8.78
C HIS A 178 -2.53 11.41 9.55
N GLN A 179 -1.88 11.24 10.70
CA GLN A 179 -1.06 12.31 11.25
C GLN A 179 0.29 12.28 10.54
N THR A 180 0.56 13.26 9.70
CA THR A 180 1.89 13.44 9.11
C THR A 180 2.88 13.67 10.24
N LEU A 181 3.85 12.77 10.40
CA LEU A 181 5.01 13.05 11.24
C LEU A 181 5.86 14.08 10.51
N LEU A 182 5.62 15.34 10.79
CA LEU A 182 6.60 16.38 10.54
C LEU A 182 7.71 16.16 11.57
N SER A 183 8.84 15.60 11.13
CA SER A 183 10.06 15.65 11.94
C SER A 183 10.41 17.11 12.15
N ALA A 184 10.73 17.48 13.40
CA ALA A 184 11.12 18.85 13.77
C ALA A 184 12.44 19.31 13.12
N ASP A 185 13.06 18.46 12.29
CA ASP A 185 14.26 18.75 11.51
C ASP A 185 13.95 18.77 10.01
N ASN A 186 14.17 19.92 9.41
CA ASN A 186 13.94 20.25 8.00
C ASN A 186 14.79 19.47 6.97
N SER A 187 15.27 18.26 7.27
CA SER A 187 16.22 17.54 6.42
C SER A 187 15.73 16.21 5.82
N SER A 188 14.50 15.77 6.07
CA SER A 188 13.98 14.59 5.37
C SER A 188 12.50 14.73 5.02
N LYS A 189 12.22 15.00 3.75
CA LYS A 189 10.87 15.11 3.17
C LYS A 189 10.24 13.73 2.88
N LEU A 190 10.31 12.79 3.79
CA LEU A 190 9.54 11.56 3.74
C LEU A 190 8.63 11.51 4.96
N GLY A 191 7.36 11.86 4.76
CA GLY A 191 6.33 11.72 5.78
C GLY A 191 6.07 10.25 6.10
N LEU A 192 6.82 9.70 7.05
CA LEU A 192 6.56 8.39 7.64
C LEU A 192 5.60 8.58 8.80
N SER A 193 4.33 8.22 8.64
CA SER A 193 3.40 8.19 9.76
C SER A 193 3.61 6.93 10.59
N SER A 194 4.03 7.08 11.85
CA SER A 194 4.14 5.96 12.78
C SER A 194 2.78 5.68 13.44
N PHE A 195 2.14 4.57 13.11
CA PHE A 195 1.03 3.98 13.85
C PHE A 195 1.48 2.68 14.54
N ILE A 196 2.49 2.76 15.39
CA ILE A 196 2.89 1.62 16.24
C ILE A 196 2.81 2.04 17.71
N SER A 197 1.69 2.57 18.15
CA SER A 197 1.36 2.62 19.57
C SER A 197 -0.04 3.16 19.80
N ARG A 198 -1.04 2.30 19.71
CA ARG A 198 -2.25 2.30 20.56
C ARG A 198 -2.96 0.98 20.44
#